data_4c5a182b03844a7308e83a46080af234
#
_entry.id   4c5a182b03844a7308e83a46080af234
#
_cell.length_a   1.000
_cell.length_b   1.000
_cell.length_c   1.000
_cell.angle_alpha   90.00
_cell.angle_beta   90.00
_cell.angle_gamma   90.00
#
_symmetry.space_group_name_H-M   'P 1'
#
loop_
_entity.id
_entity.type
_entity.pdbx_description
1 polymer ?
#
loop_
_entity_poly.entity_id
_entity_poly.type
_entity_poly.pdbx_seq_one_letter_code
_entity_poly.pdbx_strand_id
1 'polypeptide(L)'
;KKEAWQVGVKLTQELLDNYRAKNNGKYPEKLSFVIWGTETIRHEGVLESQILYLLGVEPIWNEWGKVTGIKVIPKEKLGRPRIDIVVSSAAEEMFGQLTQYIDQAVQMVKILDEKDNQVQQHIKEVTEKLIQKGWPQKKAEQYASVRIFDEAPGRYDLNVSRIVSASGSWENDSVVADEYLKRMSYGYGNGLWGEPMEDVYKMALSGTRMVVHSRSTNLYGTVDNDDFFMYAGGLTAAIRELDGKSPELVITNMMNPAKPEMTPIDRMMGMELRSRYWNPEWIEGMKKEGFEGANKMAEFVENMWGWQVTVPETIDAARWEQTFEVYVEDKYGLDLKEFFSKKNPYAYQAVTARMLETIRKGYWQPTEKVKQTLAKEYMTTVIEHGVACCVQTCNNPAFQQYATDILNTPGLVNPDTLIQYAEVLKTATGKLLNERKAEMDRIVLAQASMSKPVPGSIEQRKDTGQTQDKEKIEKADEWKLENDAFENTEMVKGLEMEEVKTNESKITLNQSNMPWVVIAVVLGCIGFFVYGWTRKRF
;
A
#
# COMPACT_ATOMS: atom_id res chain seq x y z
N LYS A 1 -15.44 -12.00 18.09
CA LYS A 1 -16.52 -11.99 19.10
C LYS A 1 -17.88 -12.14 18.45
N LYS A 2 -18.94 -12.44 19.23
CA LYS A 2 -20.29 -12.63 18.69
C LYS A 2 -20.87 -11.35 18.13
N GLU A 3 -20.57 -10.23 18.74
CA GLU A 3 -20.95 -8.89 18.29
C GLU A 3 -20.29 -8.55 16.95
N ALA A 4 -18.99 -8.84 16.81
CA ALA A 4 -18.25 -8.65 15.56
C ALA A 4 -18.84 -9.48 14.40
N TRP A 5 -19.28 -10.72 14.70
CA TRP A 5 -20.00 -11.55 13.74
C TRP A 5 -21.30 -10.88 13.27
N GLN A 6 -22.12 -10.38 14.20
CA GLN A 6 -23.38 -9.71 13.85
C GLN A 6 -23.15 -8.47 12.99
N VAL A 7 -22.15 -7.66 13.34
CA VAL A 7 -21.74 -6.48 12.54
C VAL A 7 -21.24 -6.91 11.17
N GLY A 8 -20.39 -7.91 11.08
CA GLY A 8 -19.87 -8.43 9.81
C GLY A 8 -20.97 -8.94 8.89
N VAL A 9 -21.95 -9.69 9.41
CA VAL A 9 -23.11 -10.15 8.66
C VAL A 9 -23.93 -8.98 8.12
N LYS A 10 -24.23 -7.97 8.98
CA LYS A 10 -24.98 -6.78 8.58
C LYS A 10 -24.26 -6.01 7.46
N LEU A 11 -22.97 -5.76 7.61
CA LEU A 11 -22.16 -5.04 6.61
C LEU A 11 -22.03 -5.83 5.30
N THR A 12 -21.95 -7.16 5.36
CA THR A 12 -21.98 -7.99 4.16
C THR A 12 -23.32 -7.88 3.41
N GLN A 13 -24.44 -7.88 4.13
CA GLN A 13 -25.75 -7.68 3.52
C GLN A 13 -25.85 -6.33 2.84
N GLU A 14 -25.43 -5.25 3.53
CA GLU A 14 -25.35 -3.89 2.97
C GLU A 14 -24.50 -3.85 1.69
N LEU A 15 -23.29 -4.45 1.73
CA LEU A 15 -22.40 -4.55 0.57
C LEU A 15 -23.05 -5.24 -0.63
N LEU A 16 -23.68 -6.39 -0.37
CA LEU A 16 -24.35 -7.17 -1.41
C LEU A 16 -25.57 -6.46 -1.97
N ASP A 17 -26.36 -5.79 -1.14
CA ASP A 17 -27.54 -5.05 -1.58
C ASP A 17 -27.14 -3.84 -2.42
N ASN A 18 -26.10 -3.11 -2.02
CA ASN A 18 -25.52 -2.01 -2.80
C ASN A 18 -24.98 -2.49 -4.16
N TYR A 19 -24.29 -3.64 -4.19
CA TYR A 19 -23.80 -4.21 -5.45
C TYR A 19 -24.96 -4.64 -6.36
N ARG A 20 -25.96 -5.33 -5.82
CA ARG A 20 -27.13 -5.79 -6.58
C ARG A 20 -27.94 -4.64 -7.17
N ALA A 21 -28.10 -3.56 -6.43
CA ALA A 21 -28.78 -2.35 -6.91
C ALA A 21 -28.11 -1.77 -8.17
N LYS A 22 -26.78 -1.82 -8.26
CA LYS A 22 -25.98 -1.35 -9.40
C LYS A 22 -25.88 -2.40 -10.53
N ASN A 23 -26.14 -3.68 -10.28
CA ASN A 23 -25.85 -4.80 -11.19
C ASN A 23 -27.09 -5.63 -11.52
N ASN A 24 -28.24 -4.98 -11.75
CA ASN A 24 -29.50 -5.60 -12.17
C ASN A 24 -29.94 -6.78 -11.29
N GLY A 25 -29.75 -6.66 -9.97
CA GLY A 25 -30.12 -7.67 -8.98
C GLY A 25 -29.18 -8.87 -8.88
N LYS A 26 -28.11 -8.92 -9.65
CA LYS A 26 -27.12 -10.02 -9.62
C LYS A 26 -26.18 -9.88 -8.42
N TYR A 27 -25.84 -11.01 -7.82
CA TYR A 27 -24.78 -11.10 -6.82
C TYR A 27 -23.39 -11.03 -7.46
N PRO A 28 -22.36 -10.51 -6.76
CA PRO A 28 -20.98 -10.66 -7.20
C PRO A 28 -20.57 -12.14 -7.10
N GLU A 29 -19.73 -12.59 -8.03
CA GLU A 29 -19.25 -13.96 -8.04
C GLU A 29 -18.03 -14.14 -7.12
N LYS A 30 -17.20 -13.10 -7.02
CA LYS A 30 -15.94 -13.11 -6.27
C LYS A 30 -15.62 -11.74 -5.67
N LEU A 31 -15.11 -11.74 -4.44
CA LEU A 31 -14.53 -10.56 -3.76
C LEU A 31 -13.11 -10.86 -3.31
N SER A 32 -12.28 -9.84 -3.28
CA SER A 32 -10.95 -9.92 -2.64
C SER A 32 -10.89 -9.04 -1.39
N PHE A 33 -10.15 -9.50 -0.39
CA PHE A 33 -10.03 -8.85 0.91
C PHE A 33 -8.58 -8.54 1.22
N VAL A 34 -8.32 -7.37 1.80
CA VAL A 34 -7.05 -7.05 2.44
C VAL A 34 -7.24 -7.11 3.95
N ILE A 35 -6.49 -7.99 4.61
CA ILE A 35 -6.54 -8.16 6.08
C ILE A 35 -5.25 -7.65 6.69
N TRP A 36 -5.37 -6.71 7.62
CA TRP A 36 -4.28 -6.24 8.48
C TRP A 36 -4.49 -6.69 9.92
N GLY A 37 -3.43 -7.21 10.53
CA GLY A 37 -3.51 -7.66 11.91
C GLY A 37 -3.93 -6.59 12.91
N THR A 38 -3.46 -5.36 12.75
CA THR A 38 -3.84 -4.23 13.60
C THR A 38 -5.32 -3.88 13.49
N GLU A 39 -5.90 -3.95 12.29
CA GLU A 39 -7.32 -3.73 12.05
C GLU A 39 -8.15 -4.87 12.64
N THR A 40 -7.72 -6.13 12.44
CA THR A 40 -8.37 -7.31 13.04
C THR A 40 -8.48 -7.21 14.55
N ILE A 41 -7.41 -6.75 15.24
CA ILE A 41 -7.45 -6.50 16.68
C ILE A 41 -8.48 -5.43 17.04
N ARG A 42 -8.52 -4.32 16.31
CA ARG A 42 -9.40 -3.18 16.63
C ARG A 42 -10.87 -3.48 16.41
N HIS A 43 -11.21 -4.11 15.27
CA HIS A 43 -12.60 -4.46 14.95
C HIS A 43 -12.98 -5.88 15.38
N GLU A 44 -12.08 -6.60 16.06
CA GLU A 44 -12.33 -7.89 16.72
C GLU A 44 -12.86 -8.98 15.78
N GLY A 45 -12.46 -8.96 14.51
CA GLY A 45 -12.82 -9.96 13.51
C GLY A 45 -14.07 -9.64 12.69
N VAL A 46 -14.45 -8.37 12.53
CA VAL A 46 -15.58 -7.97 11.65
C VAL A 46 -15.30 -8.34 10.20
N LEU A 47 -14.09 -8.06 9.68
CA LEU A 47 -13.74 -8.33 8.28
C LEU A 47 -13.72 -9.84 7.99
N GLU A 48 -13.16 -10.62 8.90
CA GLU A 48 -13.14 -12.09 8.82
C GLU A 48 -14.58 -12.67 8.92
N SER A 49 -15.44 -12.03 9.68
CA SER A 49 -16.86 -12.39 9.75
C SER A 49 -17.57 -12.14 8.41
N GLN A 50 -17.23 -11.07 7.69
CA GLN A 50 -17.73 -10.81 6.35
C GLN A 50 -17.29 -11.92 5.38
N ILE A 51 -16.02 -12.33 5.44
CA ILE A 51 -15.47 -13.41 4.61
C ILE A 51 -16.20 -14.73 4.87
N LEU A 52 -16.31 -15.14 6.13
CA LEU A 52 -17.00 -16.38 6.49
C LEU A 52 -18.48 -16.35 6.06
N TYR A 53 -19.16 -15.22 6.25
CA TYR A 53 -20.56 -15.12 5.85
C TYR A 53 -20.73 -15.15 4.32
N LEU A 54 -19.83 -14.53 3.54
CA LEU A 54 -19.84 -14.63 2.07
C LEU A 54 -19.74 -16.08 1.59
N LEU A 55 -18.84 -16.85 2.18
CA LEU A 55 -18.71 -18.29 1.94
C LEU A 55 -19.94 -19.09 2.40
N GLY A 56 -20.80 -18.49 3.21
CA GLY A 56 -21.96 -19.15 3.80
C GLY A 56 -21.59 -20.11 4.94
N VAL A 57 -20.67 -19.68 5.78
CA VAL A 57 -20.19 -20.39 6.97
C VAL A 57 -20.35 -19.48 8.18
N GLU A 58 -20.70 -20.05 9.32
CA GLU A 58 -20.84 -19.33 10.58
C GLU A 58 -19.99 -19.93 11.70
N PRO A 59 -19.48 -19.10 12.65
CA PRO A 59 -18.73 -19.59 13.81
C PRO A 59 -19.60 -20.38 14.78
N ILE A 60 -18.99 -21.33 15.49
CA ILE A 60 -19.56 -22.03 16.64
C ILE A 60 -18.93 -21.45 17.91
N TRP A 61 -19.76 -21.00 18.86
CA TRP A 61 -19.30 -20.42 20.13
C TRP A 61 -19.54 -21.38 21.30
N ASN A 62 -18.61 -21.39 22.23
CA ASN A 62 -18.84 -22.03 23.54
C ASN A 62 -19.63 -21.08 24.49
N GLU A 63 -19.87 -21.55 25.71
CA GLU A 63 -20.60 -20.82 26.75
C GLU A 63 -19.94 -19.48 27.11
N TRP A 64 -18.63 -19.34 26.94
CA TRP A 64 -17.85 -18.13 27.22
C TRP A 64 -17.70 -17.19 26.02
N GLY A 65 -18.42 -17.47 24.92
CA GLY A 65 -18.35 -16.64 23.72
C GLY A 65 -17.05 -16.79 22.89
N LYS A 66 -16.23 -17.83 23.16
CA LYS A 66 -15.05 -18.15 22.36
C LYS A 66 -15.46 -19.00 21.16
N VAL A 67 -14.93 -18.68 19.98
CA VAL A 67 -15.08 -19.52 18.78
C VAL A 67 -14.32 -20.84 18.98
N THR A 68 -15.03 -21.94 18.79
CA THR A 68 -14.50 -23.32 18.92
C THR A 68 -14.49 -24.07 17.60
N GLY A 69 -15.07 -23.52 16.57
CA GLY A 69 -15.16 -24.10 15.25
C GLY A 69 -16.04 -23.28 14.32
N ILE A 70 -16.29 -23.84 13.17
CA ILE A 70 -17.17 -23.25 12.14
C ILE A 70 -18.13 -24.32 11.61
N LYS A 71 -19.26 -23.88 11.05
CA LYS A 71 -20.22 -24.77 10.40
C LYS A 71 -20.84 -24.11 9.17
N VAL A 72 -21.22 -24.93 8.22
CA VAL A 72 -21.92 -24.47 7.00
C VAL A 72 -23.31 -23.97 7.35
N ILE A 73 -23.67 -22.81 6.82
CA ILE A 73 -25.04 -22.31 6.84
C ILE A 73 -25.81 -23.07 5.72
N PRO A 74 -26.90 -23.78 6.07
CA PRO A 74 -27.72 -24.46 5.07
C PRO A 74 -28.19 -23.51 3.98
N LYS A 75 -28.27 -24.00 2.74
CA LYS A 75 -28.63 -23.20 1.56
C LYS A 75 -29.94 -22.43 1.74
N GLU A 76 -30.94 -23.10 2.32
CA GLU A 76 -32.26 -22.52 2.57
C GLU A 76 -32.24 -21.36 3.53
N LYS A 77 -31.30 -21.37 4.50
CA LYS A 77 -31.09 -20.27 5.46
C LYS A 77 -30.23 -19.16 4.86
N LEU A 78 -29.25 -19.54 4.04
CA LEU A 78 -28.35 -18.57 3.40
C LEU A 78 -29.12 -17.69 2.40
N GLY A 79 -30.06 -18.27 1.63
CA GLY A 79 -30.97 -17.57 0.74
C GLY A 79 -30.31 -16.88 -0.46
N ARG A 80 -29.03 -17.16 -0.74
CA ARG A 80 -28.23 -16.55 -1.80
C ARG A 80 -27.11 -17.49 -2.27
N PRO A 81 -26.44 -17.19 -3.40
CA PRO A 81 -25.23 -17.91 -3.82
C PRO A 81 -24.12 -17.88 -2.73
N ARG A 82 -23.29 -18.92 -2.73
CA ARG A 82 -21.99 -18.86 -2.04
C ARG A 82 -21.02 -18.09 -2.91
N ILE A 83 -20.44 -17.04 -2.34
CA ILE A 83 -19.61 -16.10 -3.07
C ILE A 83 -18.15 -16.45 -2.79
N ASP A 84 -17.34 -16.54 -3.85
CA ASP A 84 -15.93 -16.84 -3.73
C ASP A 84 -15.15 -15.65 -3.18
N ILE A 85 -14.06 -15.93 -2.49
CA ILE A 85 -13.21 -14.91 -1.89
C ILE A 85 -11.74 -15.18 -2.21
N VAL A 86 -10.94 -14.11 -2.22
CA VAL A 86 -9.48 -14.20 -2.16
C VAL A 86 -9.00 -13.25 -1.07
N VAL A 87 -8.12 -13.71 -0.21
CA VAL A 87 -7.59 -12.92 0.91
C VAL A 87 -6.13 -12.60 0.62
N SER A 88 -5.80 -11.31 0.60
CA SER A 88 -4.44 -10.79 0.67
C SER A 88 -4.18 -10.41 2.13
N SER A 89 -3.38 -11.20 2.82
CA SER A 89 -3.08 -11.02 4.25
C SER A 89 -1.76 -10.27 4.41
N ALA A 90 -1.65 -9.46 5.44
CA ALA A 90 -0.40 -8.95 5.98
C ALA A 90 -0.29 -9.34 7.46
N ALA A 91 -0.73 -10.55 7.81
CA ALA A 91 -0.91 -10.94 9.20
C ALA A 91 -0.88 -12.46 9.43
N GLU A 92 -0.49 -13.25 8.44
CA GLU A 92 -0.59 -14.71 8.54
C GLU A 92 0.14 -15.27 9.76
N GLU A 93 1.33 -14.73 10.04
CA GLU A 93 2.11 -15.15 11.21
C GLU A 93 1.48 -14.76 12.56
N MET A 94 0.65 -13.70 12.58
CA MET A 94 0.03 -13.18 13.81
C MET A 94 -1.32 -13.80 14.13
N PHE A 95 -2.08 -14.21 13.13
CA PHE A 95 -3.49 -14.62 13.25
C PHE A 95 -3.79 -15.96 12.61
N GLY A 96 -2.83 -16.88 12.60
CA GLY A 96 -2.94 -18.19 11.98
C GLY A 96 -4.23 -18.98 12.34
N GLN A 97 -4.85 -18.72 13.50
CA GLN A 97 -6.13 -19.35 13.84
C GLN A 97 -7.31 -18.78 13.02
N LEU A 98 -7.32 -17.47 12.73
CA LEU A 98 -8.39 -16.86 11.91
C LEU A 98 -8.28 -17.27 10.45
N THR A 99 -7.08 -17.26 9.90
CA THR A 99 -6.79 -17.72 8.55
C THR A 99 -7.08 -19.21 8.39
N GLN A 100 -6.79 -20.04 9.42
CA GLN A 100 -7.20 -21.43 9.45
C GLN A 100 -8.72 -21.61 9.37
N TYR A 101 -9.52 -20.79 10.06
CA TYR A 101 -10.98 -20.87 9.91
C TYR A 101 -11.46 -20.47 8.51
N ILE A 102 -10.82 -19.48 7.89
CA ILE A 102 -11.13 -19.10 6.50
C ILE A 102 -10.77 -20.25 5.55
N ASP A 103 -9.57 -20.83 5.67
CA ASP A 103 -9.18 -21.98 4.86
C ASP A 103 -10.14 -23.15 5.07
N GLN A 104 -10.44 -23.54 6.31
CA GLN A 104 -11.41 -24.59 6.62
C GLN A 104 -12.77 -24.31 5.99
N ALA A 105 -13.26 -23.06 6.02
CA ALA A 105 -14.51 -22.67 5.41
C ALA A 105 -14.49 -22.92 3.90
N VAL A 106 -13.41 -22.54 3.21
CA VAL A 106 -13.22 -22.81 1.78
C VAL A 106 -13.25 -24.32 1.50
N GLN A 107 -12.51 -25.12 2.31
CA GLN A 107 -12.45 -26.58 2.15
C GLN A 107 -13.83 -27.24 2.41
N MET A 108 -14.63 -26.73 3.34
CA MET A 108 -15.98 -27.21 3.61
C MET A 108 -16.96 -26.86 2.47
N VAL A 109 -16.84 -25.67 1.92
CA VAL A 109 -17.79 -25.16 0.92
C VAL A 109 -17.51 -25.69 -0.49
N LYS A 110 -16.24 -25.91 -0.86
CA LYS A 110 -15.87 -26.37 -2.22
C LYS A 110 -16.47 -27.72 -2.61
N ILE A 111 -16.85 -28.54 -1.63
CA ILE A 111 -17.41 -29.89 -1.86
C ILE A 111 -18.94 -29.92 -1.87
N LEU A 112 -19.60 -28.78 -1.62
CA LEU A 112 -21.06 -28.71 -1.60
C LEU A 112 -21.60 -28.66 -3.02
N ASP A 113 -22.44 -29.63 -3.35
CA ASP A 113 -23.09 -29.72 -4.67
C ASP A 113 -24.31 -28.76 -4.77
N GLU A 114 -23.99 -27.49 -4.95
CA GLU A 114 -24.97 -26.41 -5.12
C GLU A 114 -24.73 -25.70 -6.46
N LYS A 115 -25.76 -25.53 -7.31
CA LYS A 115 -25.62 -24.95 -8.67
C LYS A 115 -25.00 -23.53 -8.69
N ASP A 116 -25.19 -22.77 -7.64
CA ASP A 116 -24.74 -21.38 -7.50
C ASP A 116 -23.60 -21.23 -6.47
N ASN A 117 -22.82 -22.30 -6.28
CA ASN A 117 -21.61 -22.27 -5.45
C ASN A 117 -20.41 -21.77 -6.26
N GLN A 118 -20.16 -20.45 -6.18
CA GLN A 118 -19.07 -19.81 -6.93
C GLN A 118 -17.70 -20.31 -6.49
N VAL A 119 -17.54 -20.68 -5.21
CA VAL A 119 -16.28 -21.23 -4.68
C VAL A 119 -15.91 -22.53 -5.40
N GLN A 120 -16.87 -23.46 -5.51
CA GLN A 120 -16.66 -24.74 -6.20
C GLN A 120 -16.39 -24.52 -7.69
N GLN A 121 -17.15 -23.64 -8.34
CA GLN A 121 -17.02 -23.37 -9.78
C GLN A 121 -15.64 -22.82 -10.11
N HIS A 122 -15.18 -21.78 -9.41
CA HIS A 122 -13.87 -21.18 -9.66
C HIS A 122 -12.71 -22.12 -9.32
N ILE A 123 -12.80 -22.91 -8.25
CA ILE A 123 -11.79 -23.93 -7.94
C ILE A 123 -11.68 -24.96 -9.06
N LYS A 124 -12.83 -25.42 -9.58
CA LYS A 124 -12.86 -26.35 -10.71
C LYS A 124 -12.20 -25.76 -11.95
N GLU A 125 -12.54 -24.52 -12.30
CA GLU A 125 -11.96 -23.82 -13.45
C GLU A 125 -10.44 -23.67 -13.34
N VAL A 126 -9.93 -23.27 -12.15
CA VAL A 126 -8.49 -23.16 -11.91
C VAL A 126 -7.83 -24.53 -11.98
N THR A 127 -8.43 -25.56 -11.38
CA THR A 127 -7.95 -26.93 -11.45
C THR A 127 -7.78 -27.41 -12.88
N GLU A 128 -8.82 -27.22 -13.71
CA GLU A 128 -8.80 -27.61 -15.12
C GLU A 128 -7.70 -26.89 -15.91
N LYS A 129 -7.52 -25.58 -15.68
CA LYS A 129 -6.43 -24.80 -16.28
C LYS A 129 -5.04 -25.31 -15.88
N LEU A 130 -4.85 -25.68 -14.62
CA LEU A 130 -3.58 -26.23 -14.13
C LEU A 130 -3.31 -27.63 -14.74
N ILE A 131 -4.32 -28.48 -14.84
CA ILE A 131 -4.20 -29.80 -15.52
C ILE A 131 -3.83 -29.62 -17.00
N GLN A 132 -4.46 -28.66 -17.69
CA GLN A 132 -4.12 -28.31 -19.07
C GLN A 132 -2.67 -27.83 -19.21
N LYS A 133 -2.10 -27.20 -18.18
CA LYS A 133 -0.69 -26.83 -18.09
C LYS A 133 0.23 -28.01 -17.68
N GLY A 134 -0.28 -29.23 -17.58
CA GLY A 134 0.49 -30.44 -17.27
C GLY A 134 0.64 -30.74 -15.77
N TRP A 135 -0.11 -30.08 -14.90
CA TRP A 135 -0.02 -30.38 -13.46
C TRP A 135 -0.70 -31.71 -13.11
N PRO A 136 -0.13 -32.51 -12.18
CA PRO A 136 -0.81 -33.68 -11.65
C PRO A 136 -2.13 -33.27 -10.97
N GLN A 137 -3.21 -34.02 -11.24
CA GLN A 137 -4.57 -33.70 -10.77
C GLN A 137 -4.62 -33.36 -9.27
N LYS A 138 -4.06 -34.20 -8.41
CA LYS A 138 -4.07 -33.99 -6.96
C LYS A 138 -3.39 -32.67 -6.55
N LYS A 139 -2.27 -32.35 -7.20
CA LYS A 139 -1.57 -31.07 -6.95
C LYS A 139 -2.39 -29.89 -7.46
N ALA A 140 -2.97 -29.98 -8.65
CA ALA A 140 -3.83 -28.96 -9.23
C ALA A 140 -5.04 -28.66 -8.31
N GLU A 141 -5.74 -29.69 -7.81
CA GLU A 141 -6.85 -29.54 -6.87
C GLU A 141 -6.43 -28.91 -5.54
N GLN A 142 -5.26 -29.28 -5.01
CA GLN A 142 -4.73 -28.71 -3.79
C GLN A 142 -4.48 -27.21 -3.94
N TYR A 143 -3.72 -26.84 -4.96
CA TYR A 143 -3.31 -25.44 -5.18
C TYR A 143 -4.49 -24.56 -5.62
N ALA A 144 -5.39 -25.07 -6.48
CA ALA A 144 -6.57 -24.35 -6.94
C ALA A 144 -7.54 -23.95 -5.81
N SER A 145 -7.50 -24.66 -4.67
CA SER A 145 -8.36 -24.36 -3.52
C SER A 145 -7.74 -23.40 -2.49
N VAL A 146 -6.52 -22.94 -2.71
CA VAL A 146 -5.91 -21.88 -1.87
C VAL A 146 -6.62 -20.56 -2.12
N ARG A 147 -6.95 -19.86 -1.04
CA ARG A 147 -7.62 -18.53 -1.09
C ARG A 147 -6.96 -17.49 -0.21
N ILE A 148 -5.89 -17.84 0.48
CA ILE A 148 -5.13 -16.94 1.34
C ILE A 148 -3.74 -16.79 0.73
N PHE A 149 -3.36 -15.55 0.46
CA PHE A 149 -2.08 -15.18 -0.12
C PHE A 149 -1.45 -14.08 0.71
N ASP A 150 -0.15 -14.14 0.85
CA ASP A 150 0.66 -13.17 1.59
C ASP A 150 2.04 -13.06 0.92
N GLU A 151 2.92 -12.26 1.46
CA GLU A 151 4.32 -12.26 1.11
C GLU A 151 4.99 -13.59 1.48
N ALA A 152 6.21 -13.79 0.98
CA ALA A 152 7.03 -14.92 1.43
C ALA A 152 7.24 -14.85 2.94
N PRO A 153 7.29 -16.02 3.64
CA PRO A 153 7.51 -16.04 5.08
C PRO A 153 8.72 -15.18 5.50
N GLY A 154 8.51 -14.32 6.50
CA GLY A 154 9.54 -13.42 7.02
C GLY A 154 9.81 -12.17 6.17
N ARG A 155 9.03 -11.89 5.14
CA ARG A 155 9.06 -10.63 4.38
C ARG A 155 7.89 -9.73 4.77
N TYR A 156 8.14 -8.41 4.77
CA TYR A 156 7.16 -7.38 5.13
C TYR A 156 7.31 -6.11 4.26
N ASP A 157 7.73 -6.25 3.01
CA ASP A 157 7.90 -5.12 2.09
C ASP A 157 7.43 -5.49 0.68
N LEU A 158 6.26 -4.99 0.30
CA LEU A 158 5.69 -5.17 -1.04
C LEU A 158 6.49 -4.46 -2.14
N ASN A 159 7.42 -3.57 -1.78
CA ASN A 159 8.17 -2.74 -2.74
C ASN A 159 7.31 -1.85 -3.65
N VAL A 160 6.00 -1.89 -3.52
CA VAL A 160 5.04 -1.10 -4.33
C VAL A 160 5.26 0.39 -4.13
N SER A 161 5.39 0.84 -2.88
CA SER A 161 5.63 2.25 -2.56
C SER A 161 6.92 2.77 -3.21
N ARG A 162 7.98 1.97 -3.20
CA ARG A 162 9.27 2.34 -3.82
C ARG A 162 9.15 2.47 -5.33
N ILE A 163 8.47 1.54 -6.01
CA ILE A 163 8.25 1.60 -7.46
C ILE A 163 7.36 2.81 -7.81
N VAL A 164 6.28 3.02 -7.08
CA VAL A 164 5.37 4.16 -7.26
C VAL A 164 6.13 5.49 -7.12
N SER A 165 6.97 5.62 -6.10
CA SER A 165 7.78 6.83 -5.87
C SER A 165 8.82 7.06 -6.96
N ALA A 166 9.41 5.99 -7.51
CA ALA A 166 10.42 6.04 -8.55
C ALA A 166 9.84 6.18 -9.97
N SER A 167 8.88 7.06 -10.15
CA SER A 167 8.12 7.26 -11.40
C SER A 167 8.96 7.61 -12.63
N GLY A 168 10.19 8.07 -12.46
CA GLY A 168 11.14 8.28 -13.54
C GLY A 168 11.71 6.98 -14.13
N SER A 169 11.57 5.85 -13.44
CA SER A 169 12.12 4.56 -13.87
C SER A 169 11.14 3.70 -14.68
N TRP A 170 9.90 4.13 -14.86
CA TRP A 170 8.90 3.39 -15.62
C TRP A 170 8.00 4.33 -16.44
N GLU A 171 7.47 3.83 -17.54
CA GLU A 171 6.52 4.56 -18.41
C GLU A 171 5.08 4.05 -18.23
N ASN A 172 4.91 2.76 -17.95
CA ASN A 172 3.61 2.12 -17.74
C ASN A 172 3.47 1.70 -16.27
N ASP A 173 2.34 2.00 -15.66
CA ASP A 173 2.00 1.66 -14.28
C ASP A 173 1.73 0.16 -14.06
N SER A 174 1.66 -0.66 -15.13
CA SER A 174 1.59 -2.12 -15.03
C SER A 174 2.73 -2.73 -14.20
N VAL A 175 3.89 -2.08 -14.15
CA VAL A 175 5.02 -2.53 -13.30
C VAL A 175 4.66 -2.59 -11.82
N VAL A 176 3.72 -1.76 -11.37
CA VAL A 176 3.23 -1.77 -9.99
C VAL A 176 2.37 -3.01 -9.73
N ALA A 177 1.50 -3.34 -10.69
CA ALA A 177 0.68 -4.55 -10.64
C ALA A 177 1.54 -5.83 -10.67
N ASP A 178 2.54 -5.86 -11.53
CA ASP A 178 3.48 -6.99 -11.66
C ASP A 178 4.26 -7.22 -10.35
N GLU A 179 4.78 -6.15 -9.74
CA GLU A 179 5.49 -6.26 -8.46
C GLU A 179 4.56 -6.73 -7.34
N TYR A 180 3.35 -6.18 -7.25
CA TYR A 180 2.35 -6.63 -6.29
C TYR A 180 2.06 -8.13 -6.44
N LEU A 181 1.77 -8.58 -7.67
CA LEU A 181 1.47 -9.98 -7.96
C LEU A 181 2.65 -10.89 -7.59
N LYS A 182 3.87 -10.49 -7.91
CA LYS A 182 5.09 -11.23 -7.59
C LYS A 182 5.31 -11.35 -6.07
N ARG A 183 5.10 -10.26 -5.33
CA ARG A 183 5.34 -10.22 -3.87
C ARG A 183 4.27 -10.94 -3.07
N MET A 184 3.01 -10.80 -3.43
CA MET A 184 1.86 -11.36 -2.71
C MET A 184 1.44 -12.76 -3.18
N SER A 185 2.24 -13.44 -3.97
CA SER A 185 1.86 -14.71 -4.60
C SER A 185 2.22 -15.96 -3.81
N TYR A 186 2.45 -15.84 -2.53
CA TYR A 186 2.73 -17.00 -1.67
C TYR A 186 1.44 -17.46 -1.01
N GLY A 187 1.10 -18.74 -1.23
CA GLY A 187 -0.16 -19.30 -0.77
C GLY A 187 -0.07 -19.97 0.59
N TYR A 188 -1.15 -19.83 1.34
CA TYR A 188 -1.32 -20.38 2.68
C TYR A 188 -2.64 -21.13 2.79
N GLY A 189 -2.67 -22.25 3.48
CA GLY A 189 -3.85 -23.09 3.65
C GLY A 189 -3.84 -24.38 2.84
N ASN A 190 -4.79 -25.23 3.07
CA ASN A 190 -4.89 -26.57 2.47
C ASN A 190 -3.60 -27.41 2.58
N GLY A 191 -2.90 -27.29 3.73
CA GLY A 191 -1.63 -27.98 4.01
C GLY A 191 -0.40 -27.32 3.39
N LEU A 192 -0.51 -26.13 2.81
CA LEU A 192 0.58 -25.33 2.25
C LEU A 192 0.89 -24.14 3.16
N TRP A 193 2.17 -23.74 3.20
CA TRP A 193 2.64 -22.62 4.01
C TRP A 193 3.73 -21.84 3.27
N GLY A 194 3.36 -20.66 2.73
CA GLY A 194 4.30 -19.81 2.03
C GLY A 194 4.82 -20.39 0.71
N GLU A 195 3.99 -21.20 0.02
CA GLU A 195 4.35 -21.79 -1.26
C GLU A 195 4.24 -20.76 -2.38
N PRO A 196 5.30 -20.55 -3.20
CA PRO A 196 5.23 -19.65 -4.34
C PRO A 196 4.25 -20.19 -5.38
N MET A 197 3.24 -19.39 -5.75
CA MET A 197 2.20 -19.83 -6.67
C MET A 197 1.59 -18.68 -7.49
N GLU A 198 2.44 -17.87 -8.12
CA GLU A 198 2.03 -16.66 -8.86
C GLU A 198 0.94 -16.93 -9.91
N ASP A 199 1.08 -17.98 -10.72
CA ASP A 199 0.07 -18.36 -11.72
C ASP A 199 -1.29 -18.68 -11.08
N VAL A 200 -1.30 -19.38 -9.95
CA VAL A 200 -2.51 -19.72 -9.22
C VAL A 200 -3.14 -18.46 -8.63
N TYR A 201 -2.32 -17.56 -8.05
CA TYR A 201 -2.78 -16.29 -7.52
C TYR A 201 -3.46 -15.43 -8.58
N LYS A 202 -2.82 -15.28 -9.75
CA LYS A 202 -3.40 -14.56 -10.90
C LYS A 202 -4.76 -15.17 -11.32
N MET A 203 -4.86 -16.49 -11.40
CA MET A 203 -6.12 -17.17 -11.73
C MET A 203 -7.18 -16.99 -10.63
N ALA A 204 -6.78 -17.03 -9.36
CA ALA A 204 -7.68 -16.82 -8.22
C ALA A 204 -8.23 -15.39 -8.19
N LEU A 205 -7.39 -14.38 -8.48
CA LEU A 205 -7.78 -12.96 -8.49
C LEU A 205 -8.67 -12.58 -9.67
N SER A 206 -8.42 -13.15 -10.85
CA SER A 206 -9.19 -12.81 -12.06
C SER A 206 -10.70 -13.00 -11.84
N GLY A 207 -11.50 -12.05 -12.30
CA GLY A 207 -12.94 -12.02 -12.09
C GLY A 207 -13.40 -11.41 -10.78
N THR A 208 -12.49 -10.89 -9.93
CA THR A 208 -12.86 -10.16 -8.72
C THR A 208 -13.67 -8.91 -9.05
N ARG A 209 -14.82 -8.74 -8.38
CA ARG A 209 -15.74 -7.62 -8.61
C ARG A 209 -15.54 -6.47 -7.64
N MET A 210 -15.13 -6.78 -6.41
CA MET A 210 -14.89 -5.78 -5.37
C MET A 210 -13.65 -6.18 -4.57
N VAL A 211 -12.88 -5.17 -4.17
CA VAL A 211 -11.83 -5.26 -3.13
C VAL A 211 -12.38 -4.64 -1.87
N VAL A 212 -12.23 -5.32 -0.75
CA VAL A 212 -12.69 -4.88 0.56
C VAL A 212 -11.51 -4.78 1.51
N HIS A 213 -11.38 -3.64 2.16
CA HIS A 213 -10.43 -3.42 3.25
C HIS A 213 -11.16 -2.78 4.44
N SER A 214 -10.55 -2.73 5.62
CA SER A 214 -11.17 -2.13 6.80
C SER A 214 -10.44 -0.88 7.26
N ARG A 215 -11.16 -0.02 7.96
CA ARG A 215 -10.62 1.10 8.70
C ARG A 215 -11.40 1.32 9.99
N SER A 216 -10.71 1.23 11.13
CA SER A 216 -11.33 1.25 12.46
C SER A 216 -10.81 2.37 13.38
N THR A 217 -9.98 3.28 12.86
CA THR A 217 -9.40 4.37 13.66
C THR A 217 -9.42 5.70 12.91
N ASN A 218 -9.46 6.80 13.68
CA ASN A 218 -9.29 8.17 13.20
C ASN A 218 -7.84 8.70 13.39
N LEU A 219 -6.94 7.89 13.96
CA LEU A 219 -5.56 8.30 14.20
C LEU A 219 -4.76 8.51 12.91
N TYR A 220 -5.13 7.79 11.86
CA TYR A 220 -4.55 7.94 10.52
C TYR A 220 -5.64 7.78 9.45
N GLY A 221 -5.39 8.34 8.29
CA GLY A 221 -6.27 8.28 7.12
C GLY A 221 -5.71 7.44 6.00
N THR A 222 -6.47 7.34 4.91
CA THR A 222 -6.07 6.57 3.71
C THR A 222 -4.91 7.20 2.95
N VAL A 223 -4.58 8.47 3.22
CA VAL A 223 -3.46 9.20 2.63
C VAL A 223 -2.43 9.68 3.67
N ASP A 224 -2.48 9.18 4.90
CA ASP A 224 -1.50 9.50 5.95
C ASP A 224 -0.22 8.65 5.85
N ASN A 225 -0.31 7.47 5.27
CA ASN A 225 0.80 6.57 5.02
C ASN A 225 0.64 5.82 3.69
N ASP A 226 1.68 5.16 3.27
CA ASP A 226 1.72 4.42 2.00
C ASP A 226 1.08 3.01 2.06
N ASP A 227 0.87 2.45 3.24
CA ASP A 227 0.35 1.09 3.41
C ASP A 227 -1.01 0.89 2.72
N PHE A 228 -1.93 1.89 2.81
CA PHE A 228 -3.25 1.74 2.21
C PHE A 228 -3.20 1.58 0.68
N PHE A 229 -2.47 2.44 -0.01
CA PHE A 229 -2.36 2.30 -1.46
C PHE A 229 -1.46 1.13 -1.85
N MET A 230 -0.48 0.78 -1.03
CA MET A 230 0.42 -0.33 -1.27
C MET A 230 -0.32 -1.68 -1.27
N TYR A 231 -1.15 -1.92 -0.24
CA TYR A 231 -1.91 -3.17 -0.12
C TYR A 231 -3.24 -3.14 -0.89
N ALA A 232 -4.17 -2.26 -0.53
CA ALA A 232 -5.48 -2.22 -1.17
C ALA A 232 -5.41 -1.64 -2.59
N GLY A 233 -4.62 -0.61 -2.80
CA GLY A 233 -4.37 -0.04 -4.11
C GLY A 233 -3.62 -1.02 -5.01
N GLY A 234 -2.54 -1.63 -4.53
CA GLY A 234 -1.76 -2.63 -5.28
C GLY A 234 -2.59 -3.83 -5.70
N LEU A 235 -3.45 -4.37 -4.82
CA LEU A 235 -4.39 -5.42 -5.15
C LEU A 235 -5.38 -4.98 -6.25
N THR A 236 -5.90 -3.76 -6.14
CA THR A 236 -6.80 -3.20 -7.15
C THR A 236 -6.11 -3.04 -8.50
N ALA A 237 -4.86 -2.54 -8.51
CA ALA A 237 -4.05 -2.43 -9.72
C ALA A 237 -3.75 -3.80 -10.34
N ALA A 238 -3.43 -4.80 -9.52
CA ALA A 238 -3.19 -6.17 -9.97
C ALA A 238 -4.43 -6.77 -10.66
N ILE A 239 -5.62 -6.62 -10.07
CA ILE A 239 -6.87 -7.10 -10.66
C ILE A 239 -7.19 -6.32 -11.96
N ARG A 240 -6.96 -5.00 -11.98
CA ARG A 240 -7.12 -4.17 -13.18
C ARG A 240 -6.24 -4.67 -14.32
N GLU A 241 -4.99 -5.01 -14.04
CA GLU A 241 -4.06 -5.54 -15.05
C GLU A 241 -4.53 -6.90 -15.59
N LEU A 242 -5.05 -7.79 -14.73
CA LEU A 242 -5.55 -9.11 -15.12
C LEU A 242 -6.84 -9.06 -15.92
N ASP A 243 -7.76 -8.18 -15.55
CA ASP A 243 -9.14 -8.18 -16.07
C ASP A 243 -9.41 -7.00 -17.03
N GLY A 244 -8.46 -6.08 -17.22
CA GLY A 244 -8.62 -4.87 -18.03
C GLY A 244 -9.58 -3.84 -17.43
N LYS A 245 -10.01 -4.04 -16.17
CA LYS A 245 -10.97 -3.19 -15.46
C LYS A 245 -10.72 -3.22 -13.96
N SER A 246 -10.73 -2.04 -13.33
CA SER A 246 -10.64 -1.93 -11.87
C SER A 246 -11.88 -2.54 -11.20
N PRO A 247 -11.70 -3.34 -10.13
CA PRO A 247 -12.77 -3.69 -9.21
C PRO A 247 -13.19 -2.45 -8.39
N GLU A 248 -14.40 -2.46 -7.85
CA GLU A 248 -14.82 -1.42 -6.89
C GLU A 248 -14.07 -1.64 -5.55
N LEU A 249 -13.37 -0.62 -5.06
CA LEU A 249 -12.71 -0.67 -3.76
C LEU A 249 -13.62 -0.06 -2.68
N VAL A 250 -13.93 -0.86 -1.66
CA VAL A 250 -14.87 -0.50 -0.59
C VAL A 250 -14.22 -0.71 0.78
N ILE A 251 -14.45 0.24 1.67
CA ILE A 251 -13.92 0.20 3.04
C ILE A 251 -15.02 -0.23 4.02
N THR A 252 -14.75 -1.27 4.79
CA THR A 252 -15.49 -1.60 6.02
C THR A 252 -15.16 -0.54 7.06
N ASN A 253 -15.98 0.51 7.10
CA ASN A 253 -15.76 1.70 7.90
C ASN A 253 -16.24 1.47 9.33
N MET A 254 -15.31 1.25 10.23
CA MET A 254 -15.50 1.03 11.66
C MET A 254 -15.01 2.19 12.52
N MET A 255 -14.70 3.36 11.93
CA MET A 255 -14.22 4.54 12.67
C MET A 255 -15.23 5.02 13.73
N ASN A 256 -16.51 4.82 13.47
CA ASN A 256 -17.56 4.96 14.46
C ASN A 256 -18.19 3.58 14.73
N PRO A 257 -17.79 2.90 15.82
CA PRO A 257 -18.30 1.56 16.13
C PRO A 257 -19.82 1.50 16.35
N ALA A 258 -20.44 2.63 16.72
CA ALA A 258 -21.90 2.71 16.89
C ALA A 258 -22.65 2.79 15.55
N LYS A 259 -21.94 3.18 14.47
CA LYS A 259 -22.51 3.32 13.13
C LYS A 259 -21.52 2.79 12.08
N PRO A 260 -21.26 1.49 12.07
CA PRO A 260 -20.43 0.90 11.01
C PRO A 260 -21.16 0.94 9.67
N GLU A 261 -20.43 1.19 8.59
CA GLU A 261 -20.99 1.28 7.22
C GLU A 261 -19.99 0.79 6.17
N MET A 262 -20.50 0.38 4.99
CA MET A 262 -19.67 0.10 3.82
C MET A 262 -19.47 1.39 3.02
N THR A 263 -18.24 1.91 2.98
CA THR A 263 -17.93 3.20 2.36
C THR A 263 -17.02 3.00 1.14
N PRO A 264 -17.44 3.40 -0.07
CA PRO A 264 -16.55 3.42 -1.24
C PRO A 264 -15.32 4.29 -0.99
N ILE A 265 -14.17 3.88 -1.52
CA ILE A 265 -12.86 4.54 -1.26
C ILE A 265 -12.85 6.01 -1.70
N ASP A 266 -13.49 6.34 -2.81
CA ASP A 266 -13.58 7.71 -3.33
C ASP A 266 -14.31 8.63 -2.35
N ARG A 267 -15.41 8.16 -1.73
CA ARG A 267 -16.14 8.87 -0.69
C ARG A 267 -15.31 9.01 0.59
N MET A 268 -14.65 7.94 1.04
CA MET A 268 -13.77 7.95 2.21
C MET A 268 -12.67 8.98 2.04
N MET A 269 -11.94 8.91 0.95
CA MET A 269 -10.85 9.83 0.64
C MET A 269 -11.34 11.28 0.51
N GLY A 270 -12.46 11.52 -0.16
CA GLY A 270 -13.04 12.85 -0.26
C GLY A 270 -13.43 13.46 1.09
N MET A 271 -13.88 12.65 2.04
CA MET A 271 -14.14 13.11 3.42
C MET A 271 -12.83 13.47 4.14
N GLU A 272 -11.79 12.65 4.01
CA GLU A 272 -10.49 12.89 4.64
C GLU A 272 -9.79 14.13 4.09
N LEU A 273 -9.75 14.28 2.77
CA LEU A 273 -9.14 15.45 2.13
C LEU A 273 -9.80 16.74 2.63
N ARG A 274 -11.14 16.78 2.69
CA ARG A 274 -11.87 17.98 3.16
C ARG A 274 -11.78 18.22 4.67
N SER A 275 -11.72 17.17 5.47
CA SER A 275 -11.67 17.32 6.93
C SER A 275 -10.27 17.57 7.47
N ARG A 276 -9.23 17.25 6.70
CA ARG A 276 -7.83 17.39 7.09
C ARG A 276 -7.06 18.25 6.09
N TYR A 277 -6.56 17.69 5.03
CA TYR A 277 -5.52 18.25 4.17
C TYR A 277 -5.92 19.54 3.45
N TRP A 278 -7.20 19.73 3.15
CA TRP A 278 -7.74 20.98 2.59
C TRP A 278 -8.47 21.85 3.62
N ASN A 279 -8.42 21.47 4.90
CA ASN A 279 -9.03 22.22 5.99
C ASN A 279 -8.02 23.23 6.56
N PRO A 280 -8.32 24.54 6.53
CA PRO A 280 -7.41 25.57 7.05
C PRO A 280 -7.09 25.40 8.53
N GLU A 281 -8.00 24.88 9.36
CA GLU A 281 -7.73 24.64 10.77
C GLU A 281 -6.70 23.52 10.97
N TRP A 282 -6.79 22.44 10.19
CA TRP A 282 -5.80 21.37 10.19
C TRP A 282 -4.43 21.87 9.72
N ILE A 283 -4.40 22.65 8.62
CA ILE A 283 -3.17 23.23 8.07
C ILE A 283 -2.51 24.15 9.10
N GLU A 284 -3.28 25.02 9.77
CA GLU A 284 -2.78 25.87 10.85
C GLU A 284 -2.25 25.05 12.04
N GLY A 285 -2.88 23.91 12.35
CA GLY A 285 -2.37 22.95 13.31
C GLY A 285 -0.99 22.41 12.90
N MET A 286 -0.85 21.96 11.66
CA MET A 286 0.42 21.44 11.13
C MET A 286 1.51 22.52 11.03
N LYS A 287 1.18 23.77 10.76
CA LYS A 287 2.15 24.88 10.79
C LYS A 287 2.78 25.04 12.17
N LYS A 288 2.06 24.75 13.26
CA LYS A 288 2.60 24.82 14.64
C LYS A 288 3.64 23.71 14.89
N GLU A 289 3.51 22.56 14.20
CA GLU A 289 4.47 21.45 14.28
C GLU A 289 5.77 21.72 13.47
N GLY A 290 5.84 22.84 12.76
CA GLY A 290 7.05 23.32 12.08
C GLY A 290 7.53 22.38 10.98
N PHE A 291 8.77 21.88 11.10
CA PHE A 291 9.38 20.98 10.10
C PHE A 291 8.54 19.73 9.85
N GLU A 292 8.07 19.07 10.92
CA GLU A 292 7.27 17.86 10.82
C GLU A 292 5.90 18.13 10.19
N GLY A 293 5.28 19.24 10.52
CA GLY A 293 4.03 19.65 9.88
C GLY A 293 4.18 19.87 8.38
N ALA A 294 5.30 20.45 7.95
CA ALA A 294 5.62 20.59 6.53
C ALA A 294 5.81 19.21 5.86
N ASN A 295 6.48 18.27 6.53
CA ASN A 295 6.61 16.89 6.06
C ASN A 295 5.25 16.23 5.87
N LYS A 296 4.35 16.35 6.84
CA LYS A 296 3.00 15.77 6.74
C LYS A 296 2.18 16.34 5.59
N MET A 297 2.37 17.63 5.27
CA MET A 297 1.76 18.26 4.11
C MET A 297 2.36 17.75 2.77
N ALA A 298 3.61 17.34 2.73
CA ALA A 298 4.21 16.72 1.54
C ALA A 298 3.85 15.23 1.43
N GLU A 299 3.82 14.52 2.56
CA GLU A 299 3.54 13.09 2.64
C GLU A 299 2.13 12.75 2.09
N PHE A 300 1.10 13.54 2.41
CA PHE A 300 -0.21 13.25 1.86
C PHE A 300 -0.28 13.42 0.34
N VAL A 301 0.48 14.36 -0.24
CA VAL A 301 0.55 14.54 -1.70
C VAL A 301 1.24 13.33 -2.35
N GLU A 302 2.28 12.79 -1.72
CA GLU A 302 2.94 11.57 -2.16
C GLU A 302 2.01 10.36 -2.07
N ASN A 303 1.25 10.22 -0.99
CA ASN A 303 0.29 9.13 -0.83
C ASN A 303 -0.91 9.29 -1.79
N MET A 304 -1.36 10.52 -2.06
CA MET A 304 -2.37 10.78 -3.09
C MET A 304 -1.88 10.39 -4.49
N TRP A 305 -0.58 10.62 -4.79
CA TRP A 305 0.06 10.11 -5.99
C TRP A 305 0.08 8.57 -6.01
N GLY A 306 0.37 7.90 -4.89
CA GLY A 306 0.31 6.45 -4.78
C GLY A 306 -1.07 5.90 -5.16
N TRP A 307 -2.12 6.54 -4.67
CA TRP A 307 -3.50 6.22 -5.04
C TRP A 307 -3.79 6.51 -6.51
N GLN A 308 -3.28 7.61 -7.07
CA GLN A 308 -3.43 7.94 -8.49
C GLN A 308 -2.87 6.83 -9.39
N VAL A 309 -1.73 6.28 -9.04
CA VAL A 309 -1.08 5.21 -9.83
C VAL A 309 -1.81 3.88 -9.65
N THR A 310 -2.19 3.54 -8.44
CA THR A 310 -2.78 2.22 -8.12
C THR A 310 -4.28 2.14 -8.41
N VAL A 311 -5.05 3.22 -8.10
CA VAL A 311 -6.51 3.31 -8.29
C VAL A 311 -6.86 4.66 -8.91
N PRO A 312 -6.55 4.87 -10.20
CA PRO A 312 -6.67 6.19 -10.85
C PRO A 312 -8.08 6.79 -10.80
N GLU A 313 -9.11 5.96 -10.69
CA GLU A 313 -10.49 6.42 -10.57
C GLU A 313 -10.79 7.12 -9.24
N THR A 314 -9.92 6.91 -8.23
CA THR A 314 -10.08 7.52 -6.90
C THR A 314 -9.56 8.95 -6.85
N ILE A 315 -8.57 9.30 -7.67
CA ILE A 315 -7.96 10.63 -7.70
C ILE A 315 -8.27 11.29 -9.05
N ASP A 316 -9.29 12.12 -9.07
CA ASP A 316 -9.66 12.88 -10.27
C ASP A 316 -8.90 14.22 -10.39
N ALA A 317 -9.05 14.88 -11.54
CA ALA A 317 -8.43 16.17 -11.80
C ALA A 317 -8.84 17.24 -10.78
N ALA A 318 -10.09 17.19 -10.27
CA ALA A 318 -10.59 18.16 -9.30
C ALA A 318 -9.85 18.07 -7.96
N ARG A 319 -9.39 16.88 -7.56
CA ARG A 319 -8.59 16.71 -6.33
C ARG A 319 -7.20 17.31 -6.47
N TRP A 320 -6.57 17.17 -7.63
CA TRP A 320 -5.29 17.82 -7.92
C TRP A 320 -5.43 19.34 -7.99
N GLU A 321 -6.49 19.84 -8.65
CA GLU A 321 -6.77 21.26 -8.73
C GLU A 321 -6.99 21.88 -7.34
N GLN A 322 -7.83 21.25 -6.51
CA GLN A 322 -8.06 21.71 -5.13
C GLN A 322 -6.77 21.70 -4.29
N THR A 323 -5.91 20.70 -4.49
CA THR A 323 -4.62 20.61 -3.78
C THR A 323 -3.69 21.74 -4.24
N PHE A 324 -3.66 22.02 -5.53
CA PHE A 324 -2.91 23.15 -6.11
C PHE A 324 -3.40 24.49 -5.56
N GLU A 325 -4.72 24.74 -5.59
CA GLU A 325 -5.31 25.97 -5.03
C GLU A 325 -4.92 26.18 -3.56
N VAL A 326 -4.98 25.11 -2.75
CA VAL A 326 -4.71 25.20 -1.30
C VAL A 326 -3.23 25.44 -1.03
N TYR A 327 -2.34 24.62 -1.63
CA TYR A 327 -0.93 24.55 -1.22
C TYR A 327 0.00 25.44 -2.04
N VAL A 328 -0.38 25.78 -3.27
CA VAL A 328 0.46 26.58 -4.18
C VAL A 328 -0.09 27.98 -4.39
N GLU A 329 -1.40 28.12 -4.63
CA GLU A 329 -2.06 29.43 -4.73
C GLU A 329 -2.43 30.05 -3.36
N ASP A 330 -2.24 29.29 -2.29
CA ASP A 330 -2.54 29.74 -0.91
C ASP A 330 -3.99 30.25 -0.75
N LYS A 331 -4.92 29.46 -1.23
CA LYS A 331 -6.37 29.77 -1.30
C LYS A 331 -6.95 30.41 -0.03
N TYR A 332 -6.40 30.05 1.12
CA TYR A 332 -6.89 30.54 2.42
C TYR A 332 -6.04 31.67 3.02
N GLY A 333 -4.97 32.10 2.34
CA GLY A 333 -4.08 33.16 2.82
C GLY A 333 -3.34 32.76 4.11
N LEU A 334 -2.85 31.52 4.16
CA LEU A 334 -2.14 30.96 5.30
C LEU A 334 -0.62 31.16 5.26
N ASP A 335 -0.12 31.93 4.28
CA ASP A 335 1.30 32.17 4.04
C ASP A 335 2.12 30.86 3.92
N LEU A 336 1.56 29.86 3.18
CA LEU A 336 2.14 28.53 3.11
C LEU A 336 3.51 28.52 2.45
N LYS A 337 3.71 29.31 1.41
CA LYS A 337 5.02 29.44 0.73
C LYS A 337 6.11 29.91 1.71
N GLU A 338 5.81 30.96 2.50
CA GLU A 338 6.74 31.46 3.52
C GLU A 338 6.97 30.43 4.63
N PHE A 339 5.92 29.75 5.05
CA PHE A 339 6.01 28.66 6.03
C PHE A 339 6.94 27.55 5.55
N PHE A 340 6.74 27.02 4.36
CA PHE A 340 7.60 25.98 3.78
C PHE A 340 9.05 26.48 3.62
N SER A 341 9.27 27.66 3.06
CA SER A 341 10.60 28.23 2.88
C SER A 341 11.39 28.31 4.20
N LYS A 342 10.71 28.67 5.31
CA LYS A 342 11.34 28.81 6.63
C LYS A 342 11.48 27.49 7.39
N LYS A 343 10.58 26.53 7.19
CA LYS A 343 10.51 25.32 8.02
C LYS A 343 11.05 24.09 7.30
N ASN A 344 10.64 23.86 6.06
CA ASN A 344 11.11 22.76 5.24
C ASN A 344 10.87 23.03 3.74
N PRO A 345 11.80 23.73 3.07
CA PRO A 345 11.67 24.04 1.66
C PRO A 345 11.66 22.78 0.78
N TYR A 346 12.28 21.69 1.22
CA TYR A 346 12.31 20.43 0.50
C TYR A 346 10.94 19.74 0.46
N ALA A 347 10.12 19.91 1.49
CA ALA A 347 8.72 19.48 1.49
C ALA A 347 7.92 20.20 0.39
N TYR A 348 8.14 21.51 0.20
CA TYR A 348 7.49 22.25 -0.87
C TYR A 348 7.96 21.83 -2.27
N GLN A 349 9.25 21.53 -2.43
CA GLN A 349 9.78 20.93 -3.66
C GLN A 349 9.09 19.58 -3.94
N ALA A 350 8.90 18.74 -2.93
CA ALA A 350 8.22 17.46 -3.08
C ALA A 350 6.76 17.65 -3.54
N VAL A 351 6.01 18.58 -2.94
CA VAL A 351 4.62 18.91 -3.33
C VAL A 351 4.56 19.36 -4.79
N THR A 352 5.34 20.37 -5.17
CA THR A 352 5.31 20.93 -6.52
C THR A 352 5.84 19.97 -7.57
N ALA A 353 6.90 19.23 -7.25
CA ALA A 353 7.47 18.20 -8.12
C ALA A 353 6.48 17.05 -8.38
N ARG A 354 5.78 16.56 -7.34
CA ARG A 354 4.82 15.49 -7.50
C ARG A 354 3.61 15.90 -8.33
N MET A 355 3.13 17.13 -8.17
CA MET A 355 2.07 17.67 -9.03
C MET A 355 2.51 17.76 -10.49
N LEU A 356 3.72 18.25 -10.78
CA LEU A 356 4.27 18.27 -12.13
C LEU A 356 4.46 16.88 -12.71
N GLU A 357 4.89 15.92 -11.90
CA GLU A 357 5.06 14.54 -12.33
C GLU A 357 3.71 13.88 -12.67
N THR A 358 2.66 14.20 -11.91
CA THR A 358 1.29 13.77 -12.21
C THR A 358 0.83 14.26 -13.58
N ILE A 359 1.18 15.50 -13.92
CA ILE A 359 0.89 16.08 -15.24
C ILE A 359 1.74 15.40 -16.32
N ARG A 360 3.03 15.21 -16.08
CA ARG A 360 3.96 14.56 -17.02
C ARG A 360 3.51 13.14 -17.37
N LYS A 361 3.03 12.38 -16.37
CA LYS A 361 2.52 11.03 -16.56
C LYS A 361 1.11 10.97 -17.18
N GLY A 362 0.47 12.12 -17.41
CA GLY A 362 -0.82 12.20 -18.09
C GLY A 362 -2.05 11.98 -17.19
N TYR A 363 -1.87 11.85 -15.88
CA TYR A 363 -2.98 11.65 -14.94
C TYR A 363 -3.79 12.92 -14.66
N TRP A 364 -3.16 14.07 -14.80
CA TRP A 364 -3.80 15.38 -14.63
C TRP A 364 -3.45 16.30 -15.79
N GLN A 365 -4.44 17.00 -16.34
CA GLN A 365 -4.27 17.92 -17.48
C GLN A 365 -4.80 19.33 -17.13
N PRO A 366 -4.08 20.09 -16.30
CA PRO A 366 -4.46 21.45 -15.95
C PRO A 366 -4.15 22.44 -17.08
N THR A 367 -4.52 23.71 -16.87
CA THR A 367 -4.17 24.81 -17.77
C THR A 367 -2.65 25.03 -17.84
N GLU A 368 -2.17 25.62 -18.94
CA GLU A 368 -0.75 26.00 -19.08
C GLU A 368 -0.28 26.93 -17.96
N LYS A 369 -1.15 27.82 -17.47
CA LYS A 369 -0.85 28.68 -16.33
C LYS A 369 -0.49 27.87 -15.07
N VAL A 370 -1.24 26.83 -14.76
CA VAL A 370 -0.97 25.95 -13.61
C VAL A 370 0.38 25.26 -13.76
N LYS A 371 0.67 24.68 -14.93
CA LYS A 371 1.97 24.04 -15.22
C LYS A 371 3.13 25.01 -15.03
N GLN A 372 3.01 26.21 -15.60
CA GLN A 372 4.02 27.25 -15.49
C GLN A 372 4.21 27.74 -14.05
N THR A 373 3.14 27.88 -13.29
CA THR A 373 3.20 28.25 -11.87
C THR A 373 3.95 27.18 -11.07
N LEU A 374 3.57 25.91 -11.23
CA LEU A 374 4.24 24.80 -10.55
C LEU A 374 5.73 24.72 -10.88
N ALA A 375 6.09 24.85 -12.17
CA ALA A 375 7.49 24.81 -12.60
C ALA A 375 8.30 25.98 -12.02
N LYS A 376 7.72 27.19 -11.98
CA LYS A 376 8.37 28.36 -11.36
C LYS A 376 8.56 28.19 -9.86
N GLU A 377 7.54 27.74 -9.14
CA GLU A 377 7.61 27.54 -7.69
C GLU A 377 8.69 26.49 -7.35
N TYR A 378 8.72 25.36 -8.08
CA TYR A 378 9.76 24.36 -7.93
C TYR A 378 11.16 24.93 -8.19
N MET A 379 11.37 25.59 -9.34
CA MET A 379 12.65 26.21 -9.72
C MET A 379 13.12 27.24 -8.68
N THR A 380 12.23 28.12 -8.24
CA THR A 380 12.56 29.18 -7.26
C THR A 380 13.07 28.56 -5.97
N THR A 381 12.37 27.55 -5.45
CA THR A 381 12.78 26.87 -4.22
C THR A 381 14.11 26.14 -4.38
N VAL A 382 14.36 25.53 -5.55
CA VAL A 382 15.64 24.88 -5.87
C VAL A 382 16.79 25.89 -5.90
N ILE A 383 16.59 27.07 -6.50
CA ILE A 383 17.62 28.11 -6.54
C ILE A 383 17.92 28.66 -5.13
N GLU A 384 16.90 28.90 -4.33
CA GLU A 384 17.02 29.51 -3.01
C GLU A 384 17.60 28.56 -1.95
N HIS A 385 17.28 27.27 -2.02
CA HIS A 385 17.57 26.30 -0.94
C HIS A 385 18.39 25.07 -1.39
N GLY A 386 18.73 24.97 -2.67
CA GLY A 386 19.29 23.75 -3.25
C GLY A 386 18.19 22.73 -3.57
N VAL A 387 18.56 21.68 -4.32
CA VAL A 387 17.60 20.64 -4.74
C VAL A 387 17.53 19.51 -3.72
N ALA A 388 16.31 19.07 -3.40
CA ALA A 388 16.10 17.83 -2.68
C ALA A 388 16.51 16.65 -3.58
N CYS A 389 17.48 15.83 -3.15
CA CYS A 389 17.95 14.68 -3.91
C CYS A 389 17.22 13.42 -3.45
N CYS A 390 16.06 13.18 -4.03
CA CYS A 390 15.25 11.99 -3.86
C CYS A 390 14.79 11.43 -5.22
N VAL A 391 14.16 10.28 -5.22
CA VAL A 391 13.71 9.57 -6.44
C VAL A 391 12.69 10.34 -7.28
N GLN A 392 12.00 11.31 -6.69
CA GLN A 392 10.99 12.12 -7.37
C GLN A 392 11.50 13.49 -7.87
N THR A 393 12.67 13.92 -7.46
CA THR A 393 13.25 15.22 -7.81
C THR A 393 14.57 15.06 -8.57
N CYS A 394 15.74 15.27 -7.92
CA CYS A 394 17.01 15.27 -8.64
C CYS A 394 17.37 13.89 -9.24
N ASN A 395 16.90 12.79 -8.67
CA ASN A 395 17.08 11.45 -9.21
C ASN A 395 16.02 11.03 -10.24
N ASN A 396 15.18 11.98 -10.70
CA ASN A 396 14.24 11.79 -11.79
C ASN A 396 14.58 12.72 -12.97
N PRO A 397 15.49 12.35 -13.87
CA PRO A 397 15.89 13.20 -14.98
C PRO A 397 14.76 13.46 -15.99
N ALA A 398 13.78 12.56 -16.11
CA ALA A 398 12.61 12.77 -16.96
C ALA A 398 11.73 13.89 -16.43
N PHE A 399 11.51 13.93 -15.11
CA PHE A 399 10.82 15.03 -14.44
C PHE A 399 11.59 16.34 -14.58
N GLN A 400 12.91 16.34 -14.36
CA GLN A 400 13.75 17.54 -14.48
C GLN A 400 13.72 18.11 -15.91
N GLN A 401 13.75 17.24 -16.92
CA GLN A 401 13.61 17.68 -18.31
C GLN A 401 12.24 18.31 -18.55
N TYR A 402 11.16 17.67 -18.09
CA TYR A 402 9.81 18.19 -18.24
C TYR A 402 9.63 19.57 -17.58
N ALA A 403 10.12 19.74 -16.36
CA ALA A 403 10.10 21.03 -15.68
C ALA A 403 10.91 22.09 -16.43
N THR A 404 12.11 21.73 -16.92
CA THR A 404 12.97 22.61 -17.73
C THR A 404 12.30 23.03 -19.06
N ASP A 405 11.63 22.10 -19.73
CA ASP A 405 10.91 22.39 -20.99
C ASP A 405 9.79 23.42 -20.78
N ILE A 406 9.04 23.32 -19.68
CA ILE A 406 8.03 24.33 -19.32
C ILE A 406 8.68 25.68 -19.05
N LEU A 407 9.77 25.70 -18.26
CA LEU A 407 10.48 26.92 -17.89
C LEU A 407 11.11 27.64 -19.09
N ASN A 408 11.46 26.91 -20.15
CA ASN A 408 11.97 27.46 -21.42
C ASN A 408 10.89 28.12 -22.29
N THR A 409 9.62 28.18 -21.84
CA THR A 409 8.58 28.92 -22.54
C THR A 409 9.01 30.39 -22.69
N PRO A 410 8.99 30.97 -23.92
CA PRO A 410 9.46 32.34 -24.16
C PRO A 410 8.76 33.37 -23.24
N GLY A 411 9.56 34.16 -22.54
CA GLY A 411 9.07 35.19 -21.62
C GLY A 411 8.61 34.72 -20.25
N LEU A 412 8.67 33.42 -19.98
CA LEU A 412 8.26 32.86 -18.68
C LEU A 412 9.30 33.11 -17.57
N VAL A 413 10.56 32.89 -17.87
CA VAL A 413 11.71 33.02 -16.94
C VAL A 413 12.85 33.76 -17.68
N ASN A 414 13.63 34.52 -16.90
CA ASN A 414 14.85 35.15 -17.41
C ASN A 414 15.90 34.06 -17.71
N PRO A 415 16.63 34.14 -18.85
CA PRO A 415 17.70 33.21 -19.20
C PRO A 415 18.76 33.02 -18.11
N ASP A 416 19.18 34.07 -17.41
CA ASP A 416 20.16 33.98 -16.32
C ASP A 416 19.65 33.13 -15.14
N THR A 417 18.35 33.22 -14.85
CA THR A 417 17.70 32.37 -13.82
C THR A 417 17.67 30.89 -14.23
N LEU A 418 17.45 30.60 -15.52
CA LEU A 418 17.51 29.22 -16.03
C LEU A 418 18.92 28.65 -15.96
N ILE A 419 19.95 29.47 -16.24
CA ILE A 419 21.35 29.08 -16.08
C ILE A 419 21.64 28.76 -14.61
N GLN A 420 21.22 29.64 -13.70
CA GLN A 420 21.40 29.40 -12.25
C GLN A 420 20.71 28.11 -11.78
N TYR A 421 19.49 27.85 -12.23
CA TYR A 421 18.78 26.61 -11.93
C TYR A 421 19.54 25.37 -12.45
N ALA A 422 20.01 25.40 -13.69
CA ALA A 422 20.80 24.32 -14.29
C ALA A 422 22.12 24.07 -13.52
N GLU A 423 22.79 25.11 -13.06
CA GLU A 423 24.03 25.00 -12.27
C GLU A 423 23.77 24.37 -10.89
N VAL A 424 22.65 24.69 -10.22
CA VAL A 424 22.26 24.06 -8.95
C VAL A 424 22.02 22.56 -9.17
N LEU A 425 21.28 22.17 -10.20
CA LEU A 425 21.04 20.76 -10.55
C LEU A 425 22.33 20.01 -10.86
N LYS A 426 23.22 20.61 -11.66
CA LYS A 426 24.51 20.03 -12.03
C LYS A 426 25.40 19.86 -10.80
N THR A 427 25.44 20.85 -9.92
CA THR A 427 26.23 20.77 -8.68
C THR A 427 25.76 19.62 -7.78
N ALA A 428 24.44 19.45 -7.63
CA ALA A 428 23.87 18.40 -6.81
C ALA A 428 24.04 16.99 -7.39
N THR A 429 24.09 16.85 -8.72
CA THR A 429 24.09 15.54 -9.42
C THR A 429 25.42 15.16 -10.04
N GLY A 430 26.37 16.09 -10.12
CA GLY A 430 27.68 15.89 -10.75
C GLY A 430 27.64 15.72 -12.28
N LYS A 431 26.48 15.72 -12.90
CA LYS A 431 26.28 15.47 -14.35
C LYS A 431 25.32 16.50 -14.97
N LEU A 432 25.45 16.73 -16.26
CA LEU A 432 24.45 17.50 -17.02
C LEU A 432 23.15 16.71 -17.14
N LEU A 433 22.03 17.43 -17.22
CA LEU A 433 20.70 16.83 -17.28
C LEU A 433 20.51 15.88 -18.48
N ASN A 434 21.01 16.26 -19.66
CA ASN A 434 20.94 15.42 -20.85
C ASN A 434 21.73 14.10 -20.73
N GLU A 435 22.88 14.10 -20.03
CA GLU A 435 23.67 12.91 -19.76
C GLU A 435 22.92 11.95 -18.84
N ARG A 436 22.30 12.48 -17.80
CA ARG A 436 21.50 11.73 -16.83
C ARG A 436 20.25 11.13 -17.48
N LYS A 437 19.57 11.91 -18.34
CA LYS A 437 18.41 11.43 -19.08
C LYS A 437 18.78 10.26 -19.98
N ALA A 438 19.87 10.37 -20.74
CA ALA A 438 20.34 9.29 -21.61
C ALA A 438 20.71 8.01 -20.83
N GLU A 439 21.25 8.14 -19.62
CA GLU A 439 21.56 7.02 -18.73
C GLU A 439 20.27 6.34 -18.24
N MET A 440 19.29 7.12 -17.77
CA MET A 440 18.01 6.59 -17.31
C MET A 440 17.23 5.91 -18.45
N ASP A 441 17.19 6.50 -19.64
CA ASP A 441 16.53 5.90 -20.80
C ASP A 441 17.14 4.53 -21.16
N ARG A 442 18.45 4.34 -20.98
CA ARG A 442 19.09 3.03 -21.15
C ARG A 442 18.65 2.02 -20.09
N ILE A 443 18.51 2.44 -18.83
CA ILE A 443 18.05 1.57 -17.73
C ILE A 443 16.61 1.13 -17.99
N VAL A 444 15.73 2.06 -18.33
CA VAL A 444 14.31 1.77 -18.64
C VAL A 444 14.19 0.82 -19.83
N LEU A 445 14.99 1.02 -20.90
CA LEU A 445 15.00 0.13 -22.06
C LEU A 445 15.53 -1.27 -21.70
N ALA A 446 16.54 -1.36 -20.86
CA ALA A 446 17.08 -2.64 -20.40
C ALA A 446 16.05 -3.40 -19.55
N GLN A 447 15.36 -2.74 -18.63
CA GLN A 447 14.29 -3.34 -17.81
C GLN A 447 13.12 -3.81 -18.68
N ALA A 448 12.68 -3.00 -19.65
CA ALA A 448 11.63 -3.38 -20.58
C ALA A 448 12.01 -4.58 -21.48
N SER A 449 13.30 -4.76 -21.77
CA SER A 449 13.77 -5.93 -22.53
C SER A 449 13.81 -7.21 -21.69
N MET A 450 14.03 -7.09 -20.38
CA MET A 450 14.04 -8.24 -19.44
C MET A 450 12.63 -8.72 -19.09
N SER A 451 11.64 -7.84 -19.13
CA SER A 451 10.24 -8.18 -18.85
C SER A 451 9.46 -8.80 -20.02
N LYS A 452 10.06 -8.88 -21.20
CA LYS A 452 9.44 -9.60 -22.33
C LYS A 452 9.68 -11.11 -22.16
N PRO A 453 8.62 -11.97 -22.22
CA PRO A 453 8.82 -13.41 -22.26
C PRO A 453 9.69 -13.76 -23.46
N VAL A 454 10.79 -14.49 -23.24
CA VAL A 454 11.61 -15.01 -24.35
C VAL A 454 10.74 -15.98 -25.15
N PRO A 455 10.41 -15.70 -26.43
CA PRO A 455 9.68 -16.65 -27.23
C PRO A 455 10.55 -17.90 -27.43
N GLY A 456 10.14 -19.05 -26.88
CA GLY A 456 10.72 -20.34 -27.20
C GLY A 456 11.49 -21.08 -26.10
N SER A 457 11.43 -20.70 -24.82
CA SER A 457 12.19 -21.42 -23.77
C SER A 457 11.41 -22.46 -22.95
N ILE A 458 10.25 -22.92 -23.40
CA ILE A 458 9.45 -23.96 -22.72
C ILE A 458 9.60 -25.36 -23.35
N GLU A 459 10.43 -25.53 -24.36
CA GLU A 459 10.71 -26.89 -24.86
C GLU A 459 12.19 -27.25 -24.67
N GLN A 460 12.40 -28.38 -23.98
CA GLN A 460 13.63 -29.14 -23.78
C GLN A 460 14.54 -28.75 -22.60
N ARG A 461 14.12 -29.08 -21.37
CA ARG A 461 15.08 -29.64 -20.40
C ARG A 461 14.60 -31.01 -19.95
N LYS A 462 15.18 -32.03 -20.59
CA LYS A 462 15.13 -33.41 -20.11
C LYS A 462 15.90 -33.51 -18.79
N ASP A 463 15.20 -34.13 -17.86
CA ASP A 463 15.61 -34.69 -16.61
C ASP A 463 17.02 -35.29 -16.60
N THR A 464 17.95 -34.67 -15.87
CA THR A 464 19.15 -35.34 -15.36
C THR A 464 19.34 -34.90 -13.92
N GLY A 465 19.12 -35.85 -13.01
CA GLY A 465 19.17 -35.65 -11.57
C GLY A 465 20.47 -35.06 -11.05
N GLN A 466 20.41 -33.85 -10.56
CA GLN A 466 21.33 -33.27 -9.58
C GLN A 466 20.62 -32.13 -8.86
N THR A 467 20.03 -32.45 -7.72
CA THR A 467 19.11 -31.57 -6.98
C THR A 467 19.80 -30.78 -5.85
N GLN A 468 21.11 -30.78 -5.74
CA GLN A 468 21.79 -30.10 -4.62
C GLN A 468 22.65 -28.88 -4.98
N ASP A 469 22.93 -28.63 -6.25
CA ASP A 469 23.75 -27.47 -6.64
C ASP A 469 22.96 -26.27 -7.19
N LYS A 470 21.67 -26.43 -7.52
CA LYS A 470 20.84 -25.35 -8.07
C LYS A 470 20.49 -24.26 -7.07
N GLU A 471 20.21 -24.64 -5.84
CA GLU A 471 19.82 -23.69 -4.78
C GLU A 471 20.95 -22.74 -4.33
N LYS A 472 22.21 -23.17 -4.51
CA LYS A 472 23.38 -22.32 -4.25
C LYS A 472 23.71 -21.38 -5.39
N ILE A 473 23.42 -21.77 -6.64
CA ILE A 473 23.72 -20.96 -7.83
C ILE A 473 22.66 -19.85 -7.99
N GLU A 474 21.39 -20.13 -7.79
CA GLU A 474 20.32 -19.11 -7.86
C GLU A 474 20.47 -18.04 -6.77
N LYS A 475 20.80 -18.42 -5.53
CA LYS A 475 21.08 -17.45 -4.45
C LYS A 475 22.35 -16.63 -4.67
N ALA A 476 23.37 -17.18 -5.36
CA ALA A 476 24.59 -16.48 -5.67
C ALA A 476 24.40 -15.47 -6.83
N ASP A 477 23.56 -15.79 -7.80
CA ASP A 477 23.29 -14.91 -8.94
C ASP A 477 22.32 -13.77 -8.55
N GLU A 478 21.35 -14.03 -7.67
CA GLU A 478 20.47 -13.00 -7.11
C GLU A 478 21.25 -11.99 -6.24
N TRP A 479 22.18 -12.49 -5.43
CA TRP A 479 23.06 -11.66 -4.61
C TRP A 479 24.07 -10.84 -5.44
N LYS A 480 24.53 -11.39 -6.56
CA LYS A 480 25.44 -10.71 -7.48
C LYS A 480 24.76 -9.61 -8.28
N LEU A 481 23.51 -9.82 -8.73
CA LEU A 481 22.71 -8.81 -9.41
C LEU A 481 22.34 -7.64 -8.50
N GLU A 482 22.06 -7.88 -7.21
CA GLU A 482 21.84 -6.82 -6.24
C GLU A 482 23.14 -6.02 -5.95
N ASN A 483 24.28 -6.69 -5.83
CA ASN A 483 25.55 -6.01 -5.57
C ASN A 483 26.13 -5.32 -6.81
N ASP A 484 26.02 -5.90 -8.00
CA ASP A 484 26.48 -5.25 -9.24
C ASP A 484 25.66 -3.99 -9.56
N ALA A 485 24.38 -3.94 -9.17
CA ALA A 485 23.57 -2.73 -9.24
C ALA A 485 24.01 -1.67 -8.19
N PHE A 486 24.55 -2.10 -7.05
CA PHE A 486 25.10 -1.21 -6.02
C PHE A 486 26.54 -0.76 -6.30
N GLU A 487 27.37 -1.62 -6.89
CA GLU A 487 28.77 -1.29 -7.18
C GLU A 487 28.95 -0.40 -8.43
N ASN A 488 28.01 -0.42 -9.38
CA ASN A 488 28.04 0.45 -10.57
C ASN A 488 27.42 1.84 -10.38
N THR A 489 26.81 2.11 -9.25
CA THR A 489 26.59 3.48 -8.80
C THR A 489 27.88 3.93 -8.12
N GLU A 490 28.71 4.77 -8.76
CA GLU A 490 29.71 5.56 -8.03
C GLU A 490 28.97 6.23 -6.88
N MET A 491 29.13 5.67 -5.68
CA MET A 491 28.65 6.31 -4.47
C MET A 491 29.28 7.70 -4.43
N VAL A 492 28.46 8.71 -4.56
CA VAL A 492 28.84 10.05 -4.12
C VAL A 492 29.36 9.86 -2.71
N LYS A 493 30.66 10.02 -2.48
CA LYS A 493 31.26 10.04 -1.15
C LYS A 493 30.47 11.09 -0.38
N GLY A 494 29.54 10.65 0.45
CA GLY A 494 28.92 11.52 1.42
C GLY A 494 30.04 12.20 2.17
N LEU A 495 29.93 13.51 2.36
CA LEU A 495 30.79 14.24 3.29
C LEU A 495 30.81 13.41 4.57
N GLU A 496 32.01 12.91 4.96
CA GLU A 496 32.24 12.33 6.26
C GLU A 496 31.78 13.37 7.27
N MET A 497 30.65 13.10 7.95
CA MET A 497 30.25 13.92 9.08
C MET A 497 31.31 13.71 10.12
N GLU A 498 32.12 14.72 10.40
CA GLU A 498 32.95 14.74 11.58
C GLU A 498 32.09 14.44 12.79
N GLU A 499 32.41 13.35 13.47
CA GLU A 499 31.80 13.00 14.74
C GLU A 499 31.99 14.21 15.67
N VAL A 500 30.92 14.95 15.90
CA VAL A 500 30.94 15.99 16.94
C VAL A 500 31.16 15.23 18.23
N LYS A 501 32.38 15.22 18.72
CA LYS A 501 32.71 14.74 20.05
C LYS A 501 31.92 15.60 21.03
N THR A 502 30.73 15.11 21.37
CA THR A 502 30.03 15.60 22.55
C THR A 502 30.98 15.35 23.73
N ASN A 503 31.47 16.41 24.33
CA ASN A 503 32.12 16.34 25.62
C ASN A 503 31.14 15.66 26.57
N GLU A 504 31.34 14.38 26.79
CA GLU A 504 30.73 13.68 27.92
C GLU A 504 31.30 14.35 29.20
N SER A 505 30.61 15.37 29.67
CA SER A 505 30.72 15.77 31.05
C SER A 505 30.26 14.58 31.86
N LYS A 506 31.20 13.84 32.43
CA LYS A 506 30.94 12.80 33.43
C LYS A 506 30.15 13.46 34.56
N ILE A 507 28.83 13.30 34.51
CA ILE A 507 27.96 13.53 35.66
C ILE A 507 28.24 12.36 36.59
N THR A 508 29.19 12.54 37.51
CA THR A 508 29.34 11.70 38.68
C THR A 508 28.10 11.93 39.55
N LEU A 509 27.16 11.03 39.48
CA LEU A 509 26.04 10.96 40.43
C LEU A 509 26.62 10.71 41.82
N ASN A 510 26.67 11.75 42.59
CA ASN A 510 27.02 11.69 44.00
C ASN A 510 25.83 11.05 44.75
N GLN A 511 26.03 9.82 45.24
CA GLN A 511 25.01 8.97 45.86
C GLN A 511 24.45 9.46 47.20
N SER A 512 24.63 10.72 47.59
CA SER A 512 24.28 11.15 48.95
C SER A 512 23.03 12.03 49.11
N ASN A 513 22.22 12.30 48.07
CA ASN A 513 20.99 13.09 48.24
C ASN A 513 19.84 12.62 47.32
N MET A 514 19.37 11.38 47.51
CA MET A 514 18.03 11.04 47.05
C MET A 514 17.01 11.53 48.08
N PRO A 515 16.04 12.40 47.72
CA PRO A 515 15.02 12.81 48.66
C PRO A 515 14.15 11.62 49.04
N TRP A 516 14.00 11.38 50.33
CA TRP A 516 13.13 10.34 50.91
C TRP A 516 11.70 10.28 50.34
N VAL A 517 11.28 11.35 49.71
CA VAL A 517 9.99 11.47 49.01
C VAL A 517 9.85 10.47 47.85
N VAL A 518 10.91 10.19 47.10
CA VAL A 518 10.86 9.24 45.96
C VAL A 518 10.71 7.80 46.46
N ILE A 519 11.38 7.46 47.56
CA ILE A 519 11.28 6.14 48.18
C ILE A 519 9.89 5.94 48.77
N ALA A 520 9.28 6.98 49.37
CA ALA A 520 7.93 6.89 49.90
C ALA A 520 6.86 6.69 48.82
N VAL A 521 7.01 7.31 47.65
CA VAL A 521 6.09 7.14 46.51
C VAL A 521 6.18 5.74 45.92
N VAL A 522 7.38 5.17 45.77
CA VAL A 522 7.56 3.82 45.25
C VAL A 522 7.02 2.76 46.22
N LEU A 523 7.24 2.92 47.52
CA LEU A 523 6.69 2.01 48.55
C LEU A 523 5.17 2.16 48.68
N GLY A 524 4.60 3.37 48.50
CA GLY A 524 3.18 3.63 48.45
C GLY A 524 2.49 2.93 47.28
N CYS A 525 3.09 2.96 46.09
CA CYS A 525 2.56 2.28 44.91
C CYS A 525 2.59 0.76 45.05
N ILE A 526 3.63 0.18 45.65
CA ILE A 526 3.73 -1.26 45.91
C ILE A 526 2.68 -1.67 46.96
N GLY A 527 2.46 -0.87 48.01
CA GLY A 527 1.43 -1.11 49.03
C GLY A 527 0.01 -1.11 48.46
N PHE A 528 -0.30 -0.21 47.52
CA PHE A 528 -1.60 -0.17 46.85
C PHE A 528 -1.82 -1.40 45.92
N PHE A 529 -0.78 -1.87 45.24
CA PHE A 529 -0.86 -3.09 44.41
C PHE A 529 -1.11 -4.35 45.25
N VAL A 530 -0.44 -4.49 46.36
CA VAL A 530 -0.62 -5.65 47.28
C VAL A 530 -1.98 -5.60 47.96
N TYR A 531 -2.44 -4.42 48.38
CA TYR A 531 -3.76 -4.27 49.02
C TYR A 531 -4.92 -4.47 48.04
N GLY A 532 -4.77 -4.05 46.77
CA GLY A 532 -5.76 -4.32 45.72
C GLY A 532 -5.86 -5.79 45.33
N TRP A 533 -4.77 -6.54 45.44
CA TRP A 533 -4.72 -7.97 45.11
C TRP A 533 -5.35 -8.87 46.20
N THR A 534 -5.23 -8.47 47.46
CA THR A 534 -5.82 -9.23 48.60
C THR A 534 -7.33 -9.03 48.72
N ARG A 535 -7.91 -7.92 48.23
CA ARG A 535 -9.36 -7.63 48.29
C ARG A 535 -10.22 -8.33 47.22
N LYS A 536 -9.60 -8.99 46.23
CA LYS A 536 -10.29 -9.80 45.20
C LYS A 536 -10.41 -11.29 45.53
N ARG A 537 -10.12 -11.70 46.78
CA ARG A 537 -10.21 -13.12 47.22
C ARG A 537 -11.12 -13.30 48.44
N PHE A 538 -12.13 -12.46 48.65
CA PHE A 538 -13.23 -12.76 49.54
C PHE A 538 -14.56 -12.37 48.87
#